data_5fa3ca132e240778ef1e78800f0cd92c
#
_entry.id   5fa3ca132e240778ef1e78800f0cd92c
#
_cell.length_a   1.000
_cell.length_b   1.000
_cell.length_c   1.000
_cell.angle_alpha   90.00
_cell.angle_beta   90.00
_cell.angle_gamma   90.00
#
_symmetry.space_group_name_H-M   'P 1'
#
loop_
_entity.id
_entity.type
_entity.pdbx_description
1 polymer ?
#
loop_
_entity_poly.entity_id
_entity_poly.type
_entity_poly.pdbx_seq_one_letter_code
_entity_poly.pdbx_strand_id
1 'polypeptide(L)'
;MSAPTPLTKLFADFNKLHVLIVGDVMVDAYVWGRASRLSPEAPVPVVNVDRTENRLGGAANVALNVQALGATPLLCAVVGDDAGGDQLLQLLHTHHLPDTGIIRSAHRPTTFKQRILAHGQQLVRIDSEVETDLNAEEASQLLAAFDDLLPRADVVIFEDYDKGVLSEAIIAQCIARARQRGVPTVVDPKKKNFLDYRHCTLFKPNLKELREGLKLEFGAPTTDRPGFEAAVARLREVLTPEIVLVTLSEHGVFAQQNDEKTYLPAHLRTISDVSGAGDTVISIAACCVALGQPAAFTAALANLGGGLVCEQVGVVPIEKPLLLAEAEAAGL
;
A
#
# COMPACT_ATOMS: atom_id res chain seq x y z
N MET A 1 21.96 21.02 -12.27
CA MET A 1 20.58 20.84 -11.79
C MET A 1 19.67 20.97 -13.01
N SER A 2 18.96 19.93 -13.40
CA SER A 2 17.96 20.01 -14.48
C SER A 2 16.77 20.87 -14.01
N ALA A 3 16.16 21.63 -14.94
CA ALA A 3 14.97 22.40 -14.64
C ALA A 3 13.85 21.44 -14.16
N PRO A 4 13.00 21.85 -13.19
CA PRO A 4 11.92 21.00 -12.70
C PRO A 4 11.00 20.62 -13.87
N THR A 5 10.64 19.35 -13.92
CA THR A 5 9.68 18.85 -14.93
C THR A 5 8.33 19.50 -14.67
N PRO A 6 7.69 20.16 -15.66
CA PRO A 6 6.33 20.67 -15.47
C PRO A 6 5.40 19.56 -14.96
N LEU A 7 4.53 19.86 -13.97
CA LEU A 7 3.60 18.89 -13.38
C LEU A 7 2.75 18.17 -14.44
N THR A 8 2.22 18.89 -15.41
CA THR A 8 1.45 18.31 -16.51
C THR A 8 2.23 17.25 -17.30
N LYS A 9 3.54 17.47 -17.51
CA LYS A 9 4.41 16.49 -18.16
C LYS A 9 4.66 15.28 -17.25
N LEU A 10 4.92 15.50 -15.95
CA LEU A 10 5.10 14.43 -14.98
C LEU A 10 3.87 13.51 -14.94
N PHE A 11 2.67 14.11 -14.84
CA PHE A 11 1.42 13.35 -14.84
C PHE A 11 1.12 12.65 -16.18
N ALA A 12 1.55 13.22 -17.30
CA ALA A 12 1.49 12.54 -18.59
C ALA A 12 2.47 11.35 -18.65
N ASP A 13 3.66 11.47 -18.04
CA ASP A 13 4.65 10.41 -18.01
C ASP A 13 4.21 9.24 -17.10
N PHE A 14 3.37 9.45 -16.09
CA PHE A 14 2.74 8.36 -15.33
C PHE A 14 2.01 7.35 -16.22
N ASN A 15 1.39 7.80 -17.33
CA ASN A 15 0.67 6.92 -18.26
C ASN A 15 1.58 5.93 -19.02
N LYS A 16 2.88 6.11 -18.94
CA LYS A 16 3.86 5.24 -19.62
C LYS A 16 4.42 4.17 -18.70
N LEU A 17 4.19 4.30 -17.40
CA LEU A 17 4.78 3.43 -16.39
C LEU A 17 4.05 2.09 -16.31
N HIS A 18 4.84 1.06 -16.05
CA HIS A 18 4.39 -0.24 -15.61
C HIS A 18 4.87 -0.45 -14.17
N VAL A 19 3.95 -0.66 -13.25
CA VAL A 19 4.23 -0.82 -11.82
C VAL A 19 3.96 -2.26 -11.42
N LEU A 20 5.01 -3.00 -11.09
CA LEU A 20 4.87 -4.36 -10.57
C LEU A 20 4.62 -4.30 -9.06
N ILE A 21 3.48 -4.86 -8.63
CA ILE A 21 3.05 -4.87 -7.24
C ILE A 21 3.11 -6.32 -6.75
N VAL A 22 3.94 -6.56 -5.74
CA VAL A 22 4.10 -7.88 -5.11
C VAL A 22 3.62 -7.79 -3.68
N GLY A 23 2.70 -8.66 -3.28
CA GLY A 23 2.23 -8.65 -1.89
C GLY A 23 0.90 -9.32 -1.65
N ASP A 24 0.34 -9.01 -0.49
CA ASP A 24 -0.87 -9.62 0.01
C ASP A 24 -2.11 -8.92 -0.58
N VAL A 25 -2.90 -9.68 -1.35
CA VAL A 25 -4.21 -9.25 -1.85
C VAL A 25 -5.31 -9.74 -0.94
N MET A 26 -6.42 -9.01 -0.89
CA MET A 26 -7.57 -9.39 -0.09
C MET A 26 -8.88 -8.88 -0.70
N VAL A 27 -9.97 -9.49 -0.28
CA VAL A 27 -11.33 -8.97 -0.51
C VAL A 27 -11.79 -8.26 0.75
N ASP A 28 -12.08 -6.96 0.63
CA ASP A 28 -12.74 -6.17 1.65
C ASP A 28 -14.25 -6.19 1.40
N ALA A 29 -14.98 -6.94 2.21
CA ALA A 29 -16.42 -7.09 2.11
C ALA A 29 -17.14 -6.19 3.12
N TYR A 30 -18.17 -5.53 2.66
CA TYR A 30 -19.01 -4.67 3.46
C TYR A 30 -20.45 -5.18 3.42
N VAL A 31 -21.05 -5.37 4.59
CA VAL A 31 -22.43 -5.79 4.77
C VAL A 31 -23.14 -4.69 5.54
N TRP A 32 -24.00 -3.94 4.85
CA TRP A 32 -24.83 -2.90 5.47
C TRP A 32 -26.20 -3.46 5.80
N GLY A 33 -26.70 -3.10 6.98
CA GLY A 33 -28.01 -3.53 7.41
C GLY A 33 -28.55 -2.74 8.58
N ARG A 34 -29.63 -3.25 9.15
CA ARG A 34 -30.31 -2.69 10.32
C ARG A 34 -30.30 -3.70 11.46
N ALA A 35 -29.87 -3.28 12.64
CA ALA A 35 -29.91 -4.06 13.86
C ALA A 35 -31.04 -3.54 14.75
N SER A 36 -32.24 -4.14 14.63
CA SER A 36 -33.46 -3.68 15.35
C SER A 36 -33.87 -4.57 16.51
N ARG A 37 -33.27 -5.74 16.67
CA ARG A 37 -33.57 -6.70 17.72
C ARG A 37 -32.35 -7.51 18.14
N LEU A 38 -32.43 -8.07 19.34
CA LEU A 38 -31.50 -9.12 19.80
C LEU A 38 -31.98 -10.49 19.32
N SER A 39 -31.03 -11.42 19.16
CA SER A 39 -31.33 -12.82 18.88
C SER A 39 -32.05 -13.46 20.09
N PRO A 40 -33.05 -14.35 19.86
CA PRO A 40 -33.59 -15.16 20.93
C PRO A 40 -32.62 -16.28 21.39
N GLU A 41 -31.61 -16.58 20.61
CA GLU A 41 -30.64 -17.66 20.87
C GLU A 41 -29.42 -17.20 21.71
N ALA A 42 -29.09 -15.91 21.66
CA ALA A 42 -27.95 -15.31 22.39
C ALA A 42 -28.12 -13.80 22.49
N PRO A 43 -27.47 -13.11 23.46
CA PRO A 43 -27.54 -11.65 23.62
C PRO A 43 -26.71 -10.90 22.56
N VAL A 44 -26.94 -11.18 21.28
CA VAL A 44 -26.26 -10.57 20.15
C VAL A 44 -27.28 -9.89 19.21
N PRO A 45 -26.90 -8.77 18.54
CA PRO A 45 -27.79 -8.13 17.58
C PRO A 45 -28.02 -9.01 16.35
N VAL A 46 -29.24 -8.97 15.83
CA VAL A 46 -29.61 -9.55 14.53
C VAL A 46 -29.55 -8.43 13.49
N VAL A 47 -28.69 -8.59 12.50
CA VAL A 47 -28.56 -7.62 11.41
C VAL A 47 -29.36 -8.11 10.22
N ASN A 48 -30.38 -7.35 9.83
CA ASN A 48 -31.08 -7.53 8.58
C ASN A 48 -30.30 -6.84 7.47
N VAL A 49 -29.80 -7.62 6.52
CA VAL A 49 -28.90 -7.12 5.46
C VAL A 49 -29.70 -6.36 4.41
N ASP A 50 -29.31 -5.12 4.15
CA ASP A 50 -29.88 -4.26 3.09
C ASP A 50 -29.02 -4.28 1.83
N ARG A 51 -27.67 -4.32 1.98
CA ARG A 51 -26.71 -4.28 0.87
C ARG A 51 -25.42 -5.00 1.22
N THR A 52 -24.82 -5.65 0.24
CA THR A 52 -23.45 -6.18 0.32
C THR A 52 -22.60 -5.59 -0.80
N GLU A 53 -21.33 -5.39 -0.54
CA GLU A 53 -20.35 -4.89 -1.50
C GLU A 53 -18.99 -5.50 -1.21
N ASN A 54 -18.29 -5.96 -2.24
CA ASN A 54 -16.94 -6.46 -2.14
C ASN A 54 -16.01 -5.51 -2.90
N ARG A 55 -14.86 -5.20 -2.30
CA ARG A 55 -13.83 -4.31 -2.85
C ARG A 55 -12.48 -5.00 -2.87
N LEU A 56 -11.62 -4.56 -3.76
CA LEU A 56 -10.21 -4.94 -3.79
C LEU A 56 -9.47 -4.27 -2.62
N GLY A 57 -8.70 -5.06 -1.86
CA GLY A 57 -7.90 -4.57 -0.73
C GLY A 57 -6.44 -5.01 -0.82
N GLY A 58 -5.58 -4.44 0.03
CA GLY A 58 -4.15 -4.69 0.04
C GLY A 58 -3.48 -4.34 -1.29
N ALA A 59 -2.59 -5.20 -1.78
CA ALA A 59 -1.88 -5.01 -3.04
C ALA A 59 -2.82 -4.78 -4.25
N ALA A 60 -4.05 -5.31 -4.21
CA ALA A 60 -5.04 -5.06 -5.26
C ALA A 60 -5.63 -3.64 -5.19
N ASN A 61 -5.74 -3.03 -4.01
CA ASN A 61 -6.10 -1.62 -3.87
C ASN A 61 -4.95 -0.69 -4.35
N VAL A 62 -3.69 -1.07 -4.09
CA VAL A 62 -2.54 -0.37 -4.68
C VAL A 62 -2.61 -0.42 -6.20
N ALA A 63 -2.99 -1.56 -6.80
CA ALA A 63 -3.17 -1.68 -8.24
C ALA A 63 -4.26 -0.74 -8.79
N LEU A 64 -5.38 -0.55 -8.06
CA LEU A 64 -6.42 0.43 -8.41
C LEU A 64 -5.88 1.87 -8.38
N ASN A 65 -5.09 2.22 -7.37
CA ASN A 65 -4.47 3.55 -7.27
C ASN A 65 -3.47 3.80 -8.40
N VAL A 66 -2.62 2.83 -8.71
CA VAL A 66 -1.67 2.87 -9.83
C VAL A 66 -2.42 3.08 -11.16
N GLN A 67 -3.51 2.33 -11.40
CA GLN A 67 -4.36 2.48 -12.58
C GLN A 67 -5.01 3.87 -12.62
N ALA A 68 -5.53 4.37 -11.51
CA ALA A 68 -6.15 5.69 -11.40
C ALA A 68 -5.15 6.82 -11.67
N LEU A 69 -3.86 6.64 -11.34
CA LEU A 69 -2.77 7.55 -11.74
C LEU A 69 -2.43 7.47 -13.24
N GLY A 70 -3.02 6.51 -13.96
CA GLY A 70 -2.80 6.27 -15.38
C GLY A 70 -1.68 5.31 -15.70
N ALA A 71 -0.95 4.79 -14.72
CA ALA A 71 0.07 3.78 -14.90
C ALA A 71 -0.58 2.38 -15.09
N THR A 72 0.17 1.45 -15.68
CA THR A 72 -0.27 0.07 -15.88
C THR A 72 0.18 -0.79 -14.69
N PRO A 73 -0.73 -1.28 -13.83
CA PRO A 73 -0.35 -2.18 -12.76
C PRO A 73 -0.09 -3.60 -13.30
N LEU A 74 0.91 -4.26 -12.73
CA LEU A 74 1.23 -5.67 -12.91
C LEU A 74 1.18 -6.32 -11.53
N LEU A 75 0.13 -7.10 -11.24
CA LEU A 75 -0.09 -7.65 -9.90
C LEU A 75 0.50 -9.05 -9.79
N CYS A 76 1.31 -9.29 -8.75
CA CYS A 76 1.93 -10.56 -8.44
C CYS A 76 1.58 -10.96 -6.99
N ALA A 77 0.68 -11.93 -6.82
CA ALA A 77 0.10 -12.29 -5.52
C ALA A 77 -0.41 -13.74 -5.50
N VAL A 78 -0.81 -14.20 -4.32
CA VAL A 78 -1.37 -15.54 -4.12
C VAL A 78 -2.76 -15.44 -3.51
N VAL A 79 -3.70 -16.19 -4.07
CA VAL A 79 -5.06 -16.36 -3.55
C VAL A 79 -5.36 -17.84 -3.31
N GLY A 80 -6.37 -18.14 -2.52
CA GLY A 80 -6.88 -19.50 -2.35
C GLY A 80 -7.57 -20.02 -3.61
N ASP A 81 -7.60 -21.33 -3.77
CA ASP A 81 -8.49 -22.00 -4.71
C ASP A 81 -9.86 -22.19 -4.06
N ASP A 82 -10.52 -21.07 -3.78
CA ASP A 82 -11.75 -20.95 -3.03
C ASP A 82 -12.67 -19.85 -3.59
N ALA A 83 -13.89 -19.75 -3.03
CA ALA A 83 -14.86 -18.72 -3.45
C ALA A 83 -14.35 -17.29 -3.25
N GLY A 84 -13.46 -17.03 -2.27
CA GLY A 84 -12.81 -15.73 -2.07
C GLY A 84 -11.86 -15.39 -3.20
N GLY A 85 -11.08 -16.38 -3.69
CA GLY A 85 -10.21 -16.25 -4.84
C GLY A 85 -10.99 -15.98 -6.13
N ASP A 86 -12.10 -16.71 -6.36
CA ASP A 86 -12.98 -16.44 -7.49
C ASP A 86 -13.56 -15.03 -7.43
N GLN A 87 -13.98 -14.58 -6.24
CA GLN A 87 -14.49 -13.23 -6.02
C GLN A 87 -13.42 -12.15 -6.30
N LEU A 88 -12.18 -12.37 -5.87
CA LEU A 88 -11.08 -11.43 -6.12
C LEU A 88 -10.78 -11.34 -7.61
N LEU A 89 -10.68 -12.47 -8.32
CA LEU A 89 -10.46 -12.49 -9.78
C LEU A 89 -11.60 -11.79 -10.52
N GLN A 90 -12.86 -12.02 -10.11
CA GLN A 90 -14.02 -11.32 -10.69
C GLN A 90 -13.91 -9.79 -10.49
N LEU A 91 -13.47 -9.34 -9.30
CA LEU A 91 -13.26 -7.92 -9.03
C LEU A 91 -12.12 -7.34 -9.89
N LEU A 92 -11.00 -8.06 -10.05
CA LEU A 92 -9.93 -7.64 -10.94
C LEU A 92 -10.45 -7.44 -12.37
N HIS A 93 -11.20 -8.41 -12.91
CA HIS A 93 -11.79 -8.30 -14.25
C HIS A 93 -12.78 -7.13 -14.36
N THR A 94 -13.61 -6.93 -13.34
CA THR A 94 -14.58 -5.81 -13.30
C THR A 94 -13.87 -4.45 -13.39
N HIS A 95 -12.69 -4.33 -12.77
CA HIS A 95 -11.87 -3.13 -12.79
C HIS A 95 -10.84 -3.10 -13.92
N HIS A 96 -10.89 -4.08 -14.86
CA HIS A 96 -9.93 -4.20 -15.98
C HIS A 96 -8.47 -4.29 -15.52
N LEU A 97 -8.22 -4.91 -14.37
CA LEU A 97 -6.88 -5.19 -13.85
C LEU A 97 -6.41 -6.56 -14.35
N PRO A 98 -5.10 -6.70 -14.70
CA PRO A 98 -4.55 -7.98 -15.12
C PRO A 98 -4.44 -8.95 -13.94
N ASP A 99 -4.70 -10.23 -14.21
CA ASP A 99 -4.62 -11.33 -13.25
C ASP A 99 -3.51 -12.34 -13.55
N THR A 100 -2.69 -12.08 -14.58
CA THR A 100 -1.67 -12.98 -15.09
C THR A 100 -0.58 -13.37 -14.08
N GLY A 101 -0.38 -12.56 -13.04
CA GLY A 101 0.55 -12.84 -11.93
C GLY A 101 -0.13 -13.34 -10.66
N ILE A 102 -1.43 -13.69 -10.71
CA ILE A 102 -2.16 -14.25 -9.57
C ILE A 102 -2.02 -15.76 -9.55
N ILE A 103 -1.43 -16.28 -8.48
CA ILE A 103 -1.27 -17.71 -8.24
C ILE A 103 -2.45 -18.21 -7.40
N ARG A 104 -3.06 -19.34 -7.81
CA ARG A 104 -4.08 -20.01 -7.00
C ARG A 104 -3.43 -21.12 -6.17
N SER A 105 -3.73 -21.15 -4.88
CA SER A 105 -3.22 -22.13 -3.93
C SER A 105 -4.33 -22.98 -3.36
N ALA A 106 -4.15 -24.30 -3.37
CA ALA A 106 -5.03 -25.25 -2.68
C ALA A 106 -4.73 -25.35 -1.16
N HIS A 107 -3.68 -24.66 -0.67
CA HIS A 107 -3.16 -24.86 0.69
C HIS A 107 -3.43 -23.69 1.64
N ARG A 108 -4.01 -22.60 1.13
CA ARG A 108 -4.34 -21.42 1.94
C ARG A 108 -5.66 -20.80 1.50
N PRO A 109 -6.43 -20.21 2.42
CA PRO A 109 -7.61 -19.45 2.04
C PRO A 109 -7.20 -18.09 1.43
N THR A 110 -8.07 -17.54 0.60
CA THR A 110 -8.00 -16.14 0.22
C THR A 110 -8.26 -15.25 1.42
N THR A 111 -7.44 -14.22 1.62
CA THR A 111 -7.68 -13.22 2.67
C THR A 111 -8.98 -12.48 2.41
N PHE A 112 -9.90 -12.59 3.35
CA PHE A 112 -11.23 -12.01 3.24
C PHE A 112 -11.60 -11.28 4.54
N LYS A 113 -11.89 -9.98 4.47
CA LYS A 113 -12.19 -9.13 5.62
C LYS A 113 -13.62 -8.61 5.49
N GLN A 114 -14.54 -9.17 6.25
CA GLN A 114 -15.95 -8.80 6.19
C GLN A 114 -16.32 -7.85 7.35
N ARG A 115 -16.78 -6.66 7.00
CA ARG A 115 -17.25 -5.63 7.94
C ARG A 115 -18.76 -5.59 7.94
N ILE A 116 -19.37 -5.79 9.10
CA ILE A 116 -20.82 -5.72 9.28
C ILE A 116 -21.14 -4.39 9.92
N LEU A 117 -21.94 -3.59 9.21
CA LEU A 117 -22.30 -2.23 9.59
C LEU A 117 -23.82 -2.12 9.79
N ALA A 118 -24.23 -1.44 10.85
CA ALA A 118 -25.63 -1.09 11.05
C ALA A 118 -25.71 0.33 11.66
N HIS A 119 -26.68 1.11 11.21
CA HIS A 119 -26.90 2.49 11.68
C HIS A 119 -25.65 3.38 11.56
N GLY A 120 -24.83 3.17 10.53
CA GLY A 120 -23.60 3.94 10.32
C GLY A 120 -22.41 3.53 11.21
N GLN A 121 -22.55 2.46 12.00
CA GLN A 121 -21.47 1.95 12.88
C GLN A 121 -21.05 0.54 12.48
N GLN A 122 -19.77 0.24 12.58
CA GLN A 122 -19.25 -1.10 12.43
C GLN A 122 -19.52 -1.90 13.70
N LEU A 123 -20.30 -2.97 13.58
CA LEU A 123 -20.66 -3.85 14.70
C LEU A 123 -19.59 -4.92 14.93
N VAL A 124 -19.09 -5.53 13.87
CA VAL A 124 -18.12 -6.63 13.92
C VAL A 124 -17.33 -6.69 12.61
N ARG A 125 -16.09 -7.21 12.69
CA ARG A 125 -15.30 -7.63 11.53
C ARG A 125 -15.02 -9.12 11.64
N ILE A 126 -15.22 -9.84 10.54
CA ILE A 126 -14.93 -11.26 10.41
C ILE A 126 -13.80 -11.41 9.43
N ASP A 127 -12.65 -11.95 9.89
CA ASP A 127 -11.46 -12.12 9.06
C ASP A 127 -11.26 -13.63 8.80
N SER A 128 -11.19 -14.00 7.51
CA SER A 128 -10.74 -15.30 7.04
C SER A 128 -9.36 -15.11 6.43
N GLU A 129 -8.30 -15.48 7.14
CA GLU A 129 -6.94 -15.21 6.74
C GLU A 129 -5.94 -16.17 7.41
N VAL A 130 -4.74 -16.26 6.83
CA VAL A 130 -3.59 -16.94 7.42
C VAL A 130 -2.36 -16.04 7.36
N GLU A 131 -1.44 -16.22 8.33
CA GLU A 131 -0.20 -15.45 8.42
C GLU A 131 1.05 -16.32 8.18
N THR A 132 0.83 -17.58 7.81
CA THR A 132 1.91 -18.51 7.48
C THR A 132 2.52 -18.17 6.15
N ASP A 133 3.84 -18.28 6.05
CA ASP A 133 4.57 -18.08 4.80
C ASP A 133 4.12 -19.08 3.72
N LEU A 134 4.34 -18.71 2.46
CA LEU A 134 4.10 -19.59 1.33
C LEU A 134 4.94 -20.86 1.46
N ASN A 135 4.36 -22.00 1.09
CA ASN A 135 5.13 -23.22 0.95
C ASN A 135 6.11 -23.13 -0.23
N ALA A 136 7.00 -24.12 -0.38
CA ALA A 136 8.05 -24.09 -1.40
C ALA A 136 7.51 -24.04 -2.84
N GLU A 137 6.38 -24.69 -3.11
CA GLU A 137 5.74 -24.69 -4.42
C GLU A 137 5.13 -23.33 -4.73
N GLU A 138 4.33 -22.78 -3.82
CA GLU A 138 3.73 -21.45 -3.92
C GLU A 138 4.80 -20.36 -4.09
N ALA A 139 5.87 -20.41 -3.28
CA ALA A 139 6.98 -19.47 -3.38
C ALA A 139 7.70 -19.57 -4.75
N SER A 140 7.90 -20.78 -5.27
CA SER A 140 8.49 -20.99 -6.59
C SER A 140 7.62 -20.45 -7.70
N GLN A 141 6.30 -20.66 -7.64
CA GLN A 141 5.34 -20.13 -8.63
C GLN A 141 5.28 -18.60 -8.57
N LEU A 142 5.27 -18.00 -7.37
CA LEU A 142 5.29 -16.54 -7.20
C LEU A 142 6.57 -15.93 -7.79
N LEU A 143 7.73 -16.51 -7.50
CA LEU A 143 9.00 -16.04 -8.04
C LEU A 143 9.11 -16.20 -9.56
N ALA A 144 8.51 -17.25 -10.13
CA ALA A 144 8.43 -17.41 -11.59
C ALA A 144 7.54 -16.33 -12.22
N ALA A 145 6.35 -16.06 -11.64
CA ALA A 145 5.48 -14.97 -12.10
C ALA A 145 6.16 -13.60 -11.96
N PHE A 146 6.90 -13.38 -10.88
CA PHE A 146 7.70 -12.16 -10.69
C PHE A 146 8.75 -11.99 -11.80
N ASP A 147 9.48 -13.06 -12.13
CA ASP A 147 10.50 -13.05 -13.19
C ASP A 147 9.93 -12.79 -14.58
N ASP A 148 8.73 -13.27 -14.86
CA ASP A 148 8.01 -13.04 -16.12
C ASP A 148 7.52 -11.59 -16.25
N LEU A 149 7.12 -10.97 -15.14
CA LEU A 149 6.59 -9.59 -15.09
C LEU A 149 7.68 -8.52 -14.97
N LEU A 150 8.77 -8.79 -14.23
CA LEU A 150 9.83 -7.84 -13.93
C LEU A 150 10.47 -7.17 -15.17
N PRO A 151 10.68 -7.85 -16.32
CA PRO A 151 11.23 -7.20 -17.52
C PRO A 151 10.41 -6.04 -18.08
N ARG A 152 9.14 -5.96 -17.70
CA ARG A 152 8.21 -4.90 -18.13
C ARG A 152 8.07 -3.79 -17.10
N ALA A 153 8.56 -3.98 -15.87
CA ALA A 153 8.35 -3.09 -14.77
C ALA A 153 9.33 -1.92 -14.77
N ASP A 154 8.82 -0.70 -14.55
CA ASP A 154 9.61 0.51 -14.30
C ASP A 154 9.88 0.71 -12.80
N VAL A 155 9.10 0.08 -11.94
CA VAL A 155 9.23 0.08 -10.48
C VAL A 155 8.53 -1.14 -9.88
N VAL A 156 9.03 -1.63 -8.75
CA VAL A 156 8.38 -2.69 -7.95
C VAL A 156 7.88 -2.10 -6.64
N ILE A 157 6.60 -2.36 -6.30
CA ILE A 157 6.03 -2.11 -4.98
C ILE A 157 5.96 -3.43 -4.21
N PHE A 158 6.47 -3.44 -2.99
CA PHE A 158 6.19 -4.48 -2.00
C PHE A 158 5.09 -3.99 -1.08
N GLU A 159 3.95 -4.67 -1.11
CA GLU A 159 2.77 -4.35 -0.31
C GLU A 159 2.54 -5.46 0.70
N ASP A 160 3.08 -5.27 1.90
CA ASP A 160 3.06 -6.25 2.99
C ASP A 160 1.84 -6.03 3.90
N TYR A 161 1.09 -7.10 4.18
CA TYR A 161 0.00 -7.13 5.16
C TYR A 161 0.17 -8.27 6.17
N ASP A 162 1.38 -8.84 6.28
CA ASP A 162 1.70 -9.99 7.14
C ASP A 162 0.82 -11.22 6.85
N LYS A 163 0.40 -11.42 5.58
CA LYS A 163 -0.42 -12.59 5.19
C LYS A 163 0.41 -13.69 4.50
N GLY A 164 1.73 -13.57 4.56
CA GLY A 164 2.68 -14.63 4.23
C GLY A 164 3.09 -14.71 2.76
N VAL A 165 2.61 -13.83 1.88
CA VAL A 165 3.14 -13.75 0.50
C VAL A 165 4.58 -13.27 0.52
N LEU A 166 4.89 -12.30 1.37
CA LEU A 166 6.22 -11.73 1.53
C LEU A 166 6.92 -12.38 2.75
N SER A 167 7.80 -13.34 2.50
CA SER A 167 8.74 -13.88 3.50
C SER A 167 10.14 -13.28 3.28
N GLU A 168 11.03 -13.36 4.28
CA GLU A 168 12.43 -12.91 4.18
C GLU A 168 13.09 -13.40 2.89
N ALA A 169 12.93 -14.69 2.56
CA ALA A 169 13.54 -15.30 1.39
C ALA A 169 12.97 -14.76 0.05
N ILE A 170 11.67 -14.51 -0.03
CA ILE A 170 11.01 -13.94 -1.22
C ILE A 170 11.42 -12.47 -1.38
N ILE A 171 11.36 -11.69 -0.32
CA ILE A 171 11.77 -10.28 -0.29
C ILE A 171 13.20 -10.12 -0.81
N ALA A 172 14.14 -10.87 -0.23
CA ALA A 172 15.55 -10.80 -0.61
C ALA A 172 15.78 -11.15 -2.10
N GLN A 173 15.11 -12.20 -2.59
CA GLN A 173 15.22 -12.61 -3.99
C GLN A 173 14.62 -11.59 -4.95
N CYS A 174 13.41 -11.06 -4.65
CA CYS A 174 12.77 -10.07 -5.51
C CYS A 174 13.57 -8.76 -5.56
N ILE A 175 14.07 -8.26 -4.41
CA ILE A 175 14.93 -7.06 -4.37
C ILE A 175 16.22 -7.28 -5.15
N ALA A 176 16.89 -8.43 -4.98
CA ALA A 176 18.12 -8.74 -5.71
C ALA A 176 17.91 -8.74 -7.21
N ARG A 177 16.84 -9.36 -7.70
CA ARG A 177 16.47 -9.43 -9.13
C ARG A 177 16.12 -8.06 -9.71
N ALA A 178 15.33 -7.26 -8.98
CA ALA A 178 14.99 -5.89 -9.37
C ALA A 178 16.26 -5.03 -9.49
N ARG A 179 17.15 -5.08 -8.49
CA ARG A 179 18.44 -4.35 -8.50
C ARG A 179 19.36 -4.76 -9.66
N GLN A 180 19.45 -6.06 -9.97
CA GLN A 180 20.25 -6.52 -11.12
C GLN A 180 19.78 -5.94 -12.45
N ARG A 181 18.48 -5.59 -12.55
CA ARG A 181 17.88 -4.95 -13.73
C ARG A 181 17.83 -3.43 -13.65
N GLY A 182 18.28 -2.84 -12.54
CA GLY A 182 18.19 -1.40 -12.32
C GLY A 182 16.75 -0.90 -12.08
N VAL A 183 15.82 -1.81 -11.71
CA VAL A 183 14.43 -1.45 -11.41
C VAL A 183 14.34 -1.05 -9.94
N PRO A 184 13.89 0.18 -9.61
CA PRO A 184 13.74 0.64 -8.24
C PRO A 184 12.65 -0.14 -7.51
N THR A 185 12.82 -0.24 -6.18
CA THR A 185 11.90 -0.96 -5.28
C THR A 185 11.37 -0.04 -4.20
N VAL A 186 10.06 -0.08 -3.98
CA VAL A 186 9.34 0.78 -3.04
C VAL A 186 8.55 -0.12 -2.08
N VAL A 187 8.62 0.14 -0.79
CA VAL A 187 8.11 -0.79 0.24
C VAL A 187 7.11 -0.11 1.16
N ASP A 188 5.92 -0.71 1.29
CA ASP A 188 4.97 -0.49 2.40
C ASP A 188 5.07 -1.67 3.37
N PRO A 189 5.83 -1.54 4.48
CA PRO A 189 6.13 -2.68 5.33
C PRO A 189 5.04 -2.95 6.36
N LYS A 190 5.05 -4.18 6.88
CA LYS A 190 4.41 -4.54 8.14
C LYS A 190 5.44 -5.07 9.14
N LYS A 191 4.96 -5.44 10.32
CA LYS A 191 5.80 -5.72 11.48
C LYS A 191 6.68 -6.96 11.33
N LYS A 192 6.15 -8.05 10.73
CA LYS A 192 6.82 -9.36 10.70
C LYS A 192 8.15 -9.28 9.96
N ASN A 193 8.14 -8.71 8.76
CA ASN A 193 9.31 -8.66 7.88
C ASN A 193 9.95 -7.25 7.82
N PHE A 194 9.71 -6.40 8.82
CA PHE A 194 10.07 -4.97 8.79
C PHE A 194 11.55 -4.72 8.47
N LEU A 195 12.47 -5.56 8.92
CA LEU A 195 13.91 -5.41 8.72
C LEU A 195 14.49 -6.28 7.60
N ASP A 196 13.65 -6.89 6.76
CA ASP A 196 14.09 -7.80 5.70
C ASP A 196 14.22 -7.11 4.33
N TYR A 197 13.65 -5.91 4.17
CA TYR A 197 13.68 -5.12 2.92
C TYR A 197 15.00 -4.37 2.68
N ARG A 198 16.12 -5.06 2.86
CA ARG A 198 17.46 -4.46 2.72
C ARG A 198 17.72 -4.02 1.29
N HIS A 199 18.33 -2.85 1.15
CA HIS A 199 18.72 -2.27 -0.14
C HIS A 199 17.54 -1.91 -1.05
N CYS A 200 16.33 -1.70 -0.53
CA CYS A 200 15.23 -1.13 -1.29
C CYS A 200 15.54 0.34 -1.64
N THR A 201 14.89 0.85 -2.69
CA THR A 201 15.06 2.26 -3.09
C THR A 201 14.32 3.18 -2.14
N LEU A 202 13.04 2.90 -1.86
CA LEU A 202 12.25 3.68 -0.92
C LEU A 202 11.58 2.76 0.11
N PHE A 203 11.67 3.14 1.38
CA PHE A 203 11.01 2.45 2.48
C PHE A 203 10.03 3.39 3.19
N LYS A 204 8.74 3.00 3.23
CA LYS A 204 7.64 3.87 3.70
C LYS A 204 6.92 3.29 4.93
N PRO A 205 7.45 3.33 6.13
CA PRO A 205 6.68 3.01 7.33
C PRO A 205 5.80 4.19 7.75
N ASN A 206 4.78 3.92 8.54
CA ASN A 206 4.17 4.93 9.40
C ASN A 206 4.92 5.00 10.74
N LEU A 207 4.58 6.02 11.56
CA LEU A 207 5.25 6.23 12.86
C LEU A 207 5.10 5.03 13.80
N LYS A 208 3.96 4.35 13.80
CA LYS A 208 3.72 3.15 14.62
C LYS A 208 4.55 1.97 14.12
N GLU A 209 4.55 1.72 12.83
CA GLU A 209 5.35 0.65 12.21
C GLU A 209 6.84 0.86 12.45
N LEU A 210 7.32 2.13 12.38
CA LEU A 210 8.71 2.45 12.67
C LEU A 210 9.10 2.11 14.12
N ARG A 211 8.24 2.45 15.10
CA ARG A 211 8.43 2.10 16.51
C ARG A 211 8.45 0.59 16.74
N GLU A 212 7.42 -0.08 16.23
CA GLU A 212 7.24 -1.53 16.44
C GLU A 212 8.31 -2.33 15.71
N GLY A 213 8.67 -1.97 14.48
CA GLY A 213 9.66 -2.66 13.67
C GLY A 213 11.08 -2.54 14.22
N LEU A 214 11.43 -1.35 14.74
CA LEU A 214 12.72 -1.14 15.39
C LEU A 214 12.74 -1.55 16.87
N LYS A 215 11.56 -1.81 17.46
CA LYS A 215 11.40 -2.06 18.91
C LYS A 215 11.97 -0.91 19.76
N LEU A 216 11.69 0.33 19.34
CA LEU A 216 12.15 1.54 20.00
C LEU A 216 10.96 2.41 20.42
N GLU A 217 11.08 3.06 21.57
CA GLU A 217 10.12 4.05 22.04
C GLU A 217 10.67 5.46 21.81
N PHE A 218 9.93 6.27 21.04
CA PHE A 218 10.23 7.68 20.77
C PHE A 218 8.96 8.43 20.39
N GLY A 219 8.98 9.75 20.50
CA GLY A 219 7.87 10.62 20.15
C GLY A 219 7.74 10.89 18.63
N ALA A 220 6.69 11.61 18.24
CA ALA A 220 6.59 12.19 16.90
C ALA A 220 7.65 13.32 16.75
N PRO A 221 8.05 13.69 15.51
CA PRO A 221 9.03 14.76 15.30
C PRO A 221 8.66 16.12 15.95
N THR A 222 7.38 16.35 16.17
CA THR A 222 6.84 17.54 16.84
C THR A 222 7.09 17.56 18.34
N THR A 223 7.23 16.40 18.98
CA THR A 223 7.40 16.23 20.43
C THR A 223 8.77 15.68 20.82
N ASP A 224 9.40 14.90 19.96
CA ASP A 224 10.71 14.25 20.21
C ASP A 224 11.48 14.12 18.89
N ARG A 225 11.89 15.23 18.34
CA ARG A 225 12.66 15.24 17.08
C ARG A 225 13.98 14.46 17.16
N PRO A 226 14.80 14.57 18.23
CA PRO A 226 16.04 13.80 18.32
C PRO A 226 15.83 12.30 18.36
N GLY A 227 14.84 11.80 19.12
CA GLY A 227 14.50 10.38 19.20
C GLY A 227 13.99 9.84 17.87
N PHE A 228 13.12 10.58 17.18
CA PHE A 228 12.65 10.23 15.85
C PHE A 228 13.80 10.16 14.83
N GLU A 229 14.66 11.18 14.80
CA GLU A 229 15.79 11.19 13.86
C GLU A 229 16.82 10.07 14.14
N ALA A 230 17.04 9.72 15.41
CA ALA A 230 17.86 8.58 15.79
C ALA A 230 17.24 7.24 15.32
N ALA A 231 15.92 7.09 15.42
CA ALA A 231 15.22 5.91 14.90
C ALA A 231 15.34 5.80 13.37
N VAL A 232 15.18 6.90 12.64
CA VAL A 232 15.39 6.93 11.18
C VAL A 232 16.84 6.61 10.81
N ALA A 233 17.81 7.13 11.54
CA ALA A 233 19.23 6.82 11.33
C ALA A 233 19.49 5.31 11.54
N ARG A 234 18.91 4.72 12.60
CA ARG A 234 19.02 3.28 12.86
C ARG A 234 18.37 2.44 11.75
N LEU A 235 17.20 2.86 11.25
CA LEU A 235 16.55 2.22 10.10
C LEU A 235 17.46 2.22 8.87
N ARG A 236 18.03 3.38 8.55
CA ARG A 236 18.94 3.55 7.40
C ARG A 236 20.22 2.72 7.53
N GLU A 237 20.74 2.56 8.73
CA GLU A 237 21.90 1.71 8.99
C GLU A 237 21.59 0.22 8.70
N VAL A 238 20.40 -0.25 9.09
CA VAL A 238 20.03 -1.67 8.96
C VAL A 238 19.58 -2.03 7.55
N LEU A 239 18.69 -1.22 6.95
CA LEU A 239 18.07 -1.52 5.65
C LEU A 239 18.83 -0.92 4.47
N THR A 240 19.62 0.11 4.70
CA THR A 240 20.34 0.88 3.67
C THR A 240 19.45 1.33 2.49
N PRO A 241 18.26 1.91 2.72
CA PRO A 241 17.41 2.42 1.68
C PRO A 241 17.98 3.75 1.13
N GLU A 242 17.70 4.06 -0.13
CA GLU A 242 18.08 5.35 -0.71
C GLU A 242 17.20 6.48 -0.17
N ILE A 243 15.90 6.20 0.02
CA ILE A 243 14.88 7.13 0.52
C ILE A 243 14.14 6.49 1.69
N VAL A 244 13.99 7.24 2.77
CA VAL A 244 13.05 6.93 3.86
C VAL A 244 11.91 7.92 3.80
N LEU A 245 10.67 7.43 3.72
CA LEU A 245 9.44 8.22 3.71
C LEU A 245 8.58 7.76 4.89
N VAL A 246 8.44 8.58 5.94
CA VAL A 246 7.64 8.23 7.12
C VAL A 246 6.34 9.01 7.12
N THR A 247 5.20 8.30 7.11
CA THR A 247 3.89 8.95 7.30
C THR A 247 3.63 9.15 8.79
N LEU A 248 3.18 10.36 9.15
CA LEU A 248 3.08 10.84 10.54
C LEU A 248 1.64 11.22 10.93
N SER A 249 0.64 10.69 10.20
CA SER A 249 -0.78 10.99 10.39
C SER A 249 -1.06 12.50 10.37
N GLU A 250 -1.64 13.05 11.43
CA GLU A 250 -1.94 14.48 11.59
C GLU A 250 -0.70 15.39 11.58
N HIS A 251 0.49 14.81 11.73
CA HIS A 251 1.76 15.57 11.68
C HIS A 251 2.36 15.64 10.26
N GLY A 252 1.71 15.02 9.26
CA GLY A 252 2.13 15.07 7.87
C GLY A 252 3.10 13.96 7.49
N VAL A 253 4.22 14.30 6.86
CA VAL A 253 5.19 13.33 6.34
C VAL A 253 6.63 13.82 6.53
N PHE A 254 7.51 12.86 6.79
CA PHE A 254 8.96 13.06 6.79
C PHE A 254 9.57 12.29 5.62
N ALA A 255 10.53 12.91 4.92
CA ALA A 255 11.36 12.24 3.92
C ALA A 255 12.83 12.51 4.17
N GLN A 256 13.66 11.50 3.92
CA GLN A 256 15.11 11.65 3.93
C GLN A 256 15.73 10.94 2.72
N GLN A 257 16.56 11.67 1.98
CA GLN A 257 17.43 11.14 0.92
C GLN A 257 18.85 11.69 1.15
N ASN A 258 19.82 10.80 1.24
CA ASN A 258 21.17 11.18 1.69
C ASN A 258 21.14 11.90 3.05
N ASP A 259 21.66 13.12 3.11
CA ASP A 259 21.65 13.98 4.31
C ASP A 259 20.50 15.00 4.30
N GLU A 260 19.74 15.08 3.20
CA GLU A 260 18.62 16.00 3.06
C GLU A 260 17.39 15.44 3.79
N LYS A 261 16.90 16.21 4.76
CA LYS A 261 15.71 15.91 5.56
C LYS A 261 14.60 16.91 5.24
N THR A 262 13.44 16.41 4.90
CA THR A 262 12.26 17.22 4.59
C THR A 262 11.13 16.86 5.56
N TYR A 263 10.53 17.88 6.17
CA TYR A 263 9.36 17.76 7.02
C TYR A 263 8.22 18.55 6.39
N LEU A 264 7.15 17.89 6.05
CA LEU A 264 5.97 18.50 5.45
C LEU A 264 4.77 18.31 6.38
N PRO A 265 4.04 19.39 6.71
CA PRO A 265 2.83 19.28 7.54
C PRO A 265 1.74 18.51 6.81
N ALA A 266 0.78 17.98 7.56
CA ALA A 266 -0.43 17.44 6.97
C ALA A 266 -1.25 18.57 6.33
N HIS A 267 -1.91 18.26 5.22
CA HIS A 267 -2.89 19.16 4.64
C HIS A 267 -4.14 19.22 5.53
N LEU A 268 -4.56 20.44 5.90
CA LEU A 268 -5.77 20.65 6.69
C LEU A 268 -6.99 20.32 5.82
N ARG A 269 -7.65 19.20 6.12
CA ARG A 269 -8.81 18.68 5.38
C ARG A 269 -9.85 18.11 6.33
N THR A 270 -11.08 17.98 5.85
CA THR A 270 -12.13 17.29 6.60
C THR A 270 -11.94 15.79 6.39
N ILE A 271 -11.44 15.11 7.41
CA ILE A 271 -11.18 13.66 7.33
C ILE A 271 -12.49 12.90 7.56
N SER A 272 -12.87 12.10 6.56
CA SER A 272 -14.02 11.20 6.62
C SER A 272 -13.59 9.76 6.95
N ASP A 273 -12.51 9.28 6.32
CA ASP A 273 -11.97 7.93 6.53
C ASP A 273 -10.47 7.94 6.17
N VAL A 274 -9.66 7.22 6.91
CA VAL A 274 -8.22 7.08 6.65
C VAL A 274 -7.84 5.78 5.95
N SER A 275 -8.83 4.93 5.67
CA SER A 275 -8.61 3.63 5.03
C SER A 275 -8.08 3.80 3.60
N GLY A 276 -6.99 3.10 3.26
CA GLY A 276 -6.38 3.15 1.93
C GLY A 276 -5.47 4.37 1.67
N ALA A 277 -5.33 5.31 2.63
CA ALA A 277 -4.42 6.44 2.46
C ALA A 277 -2.95 5.98 2.28
N GLY A 278 -2.52 4.94 3.01
CA GLY A 278 -1.20 4.32 2.84
C GLY A 278 -0.97 3.80 1.43
N ASP A 279 -1.96 3.10 0.89
CA ASP A 279 -1.94 2.51 -0.46
C ASP A 279 -1.84 3.61 -1.54
N THR A 280 -2.55 4.73 -1.35
CA THR A 280 -2.45 5.89 -2.23
C THR A 280 -1.06 6.54 -2.15
N VAL A 281 -0.55 6.75 -0.93
CA VAL A 281 0.79 7.34 -0.70
C VAL A 281 1.88 6.50 -1.38
N ILE A 282 1.86 5.17 -1.21
CA ILE A 282 2.87 4.29 -1.81
C ILE A 282 2.76 4.26 -3.35
N SER A 283 1.54 4.28 -3.90
CA SER A 283 1.30 4.30 -5.35
C SER A 283 1.86 5.57 -6.01
N ILE A 284 1.62 6.73 -5.41
CA ILE A 284 2.18 8.01 -5.88
C ILE A 284 3.70 8.03 -5.74
N ALA A 285 4.21 7.58 -4.59
CA ALA A 285 5.65 7.52 -4.34
C ALA A 285 6.36 6.61 -5.35
N ALA A 286 5.78 5.47 -5.69
CA ALA A 286 6.33 4.55 -6.69
C ALA A 286 6.41 5.20 -8.09
N CYS A 287 5.35 5.86 -8.54
CA CYS A 287 5.35 6.58 -9.82
C CYS A 287 6.41 7.69 -9.85
N CYS A 288 6.56 8.43 -8.74
CA CYS A 288 7.60 9.47 -8.63
C CYS A 288 9.01 8.88 -8.64
N VAL A 289 9.25 7.79 -7.92
CA VAL A 289 10.54 7.09 -7.88
C VAL A 289 10.91 6.53 -9.26
N ALA A 290 9.96 5.93 -9.97
CA ALA A 290 10.16 5.43 -11.33
C ALA A 290 10.62 6.52 -12.30
N LEU A 291 10.16 7.76 -12.10
CA LEU A 291 10.54 8.92 -12.90
C LEU A 291 11.71 9.72 -12.31
N GLY A 292 12.42 9.18 -11.32
CA GLY A 292 13.62 9.80 -10.73
C GLY A 292 13.33 11.12 -10.00
N GLN A 293 12.12 11.32 -9.46
CA GLN A 293 11.79 12.54 -8.74
C GLN A 293 12.52 12.59 -7.38
N PRO A 294 12.93 13.78 -6.90
CA PRO A 294 13.54 13.94 -5.58
C PRO A 294 12.62 13.48 -4.45
N ALA A 295 13.21 13.03 -3.33
CA ALA A 295 12.44 12.56 -2.18
C ALA A 295 11.52 13.65 -1.60
N ALA A 296 11.95 14.90 -1.57
CA ALA A 296 11.14 16.02 -1.08
C ALA A 296 9.88 16.22 -1.93
N PHE A 297 10.00 16.19 -3.27
CA PHE A 297 8.86 16.29 -4.17
C PHE A 297 7.95 15.06 -4.07
N THR A 298 8.54 13.85 -4.04
CA THR A 298 7.81 12.58 -3.87
C THR A 298 6.97 12.62 -2.60
N ALA A 299 7.57 13.07 -1.47
CA ALA A 299 6.87 13.20 -0.20
C ALA A 299 5.73 14.23 -0.27
N ALA A 300 5.95 15.37 -0.91
CA ALA A 300 4.94 16.42 -1.03
C ALA A 300 3.72 15.94 -1.82
N LEU A 301 3.95 15.35 -3.00
CA LEU A 301 2.85 14.86 -3.86
C LEU A 301 2.12 13.67 -3.20
N ALA A 302 2.85 12.75 -2.56
CA ALA A 302 2.28 11.61 -1.86
C ALA A 302 1.45 12.03 -0.63
N ASN A 303 1.95 13.00 0.16
CA ASN A 303 1.21 13.58 1.30
C ASN A 303 -0.09 14.27 0.86
N LEU A 304 -0.03 15.00 -0.24
CA LEU A 304 -1.20 15.65 -0.83
C LEU A 304 -2.25 14.62 -1.25
N GLY A 305 -1.83 13.57 -1.98
CA GLY A 305 -2.73 12.51 -2.44
C GLY A 305 -3.32 11.70 -1.31
N GLY A 306 -2.51 11.36 -0.29
CA GLY A 306 -3.00 10.70 0.93
C GLY A 306 -4.06 11.54 1.66
N GLY A 307 -3.88 12.87 1.72
CA GLY A 307 -4.88 13.78 2.28
C GLY A 307 -6.18 13.81 1.47
N LEU A 308 -6.10 13.81 0.13
CA LEU A 308 -7.27 13.85 -0.74
C LEU A 308 -8.19 12.64 -0.58
N VAL A 309 -7.62 11.43 -0.51
CA VAL A 309 -8.44 10.22 -0.35
C VAL A 309 -9.07 10.12 1.03
N CYS A 310 -8.47 10.73 2.06
CA CYS A 310 -9.06 10.77 3.41
C CYS A 310 -10.35 11.61 3.50
N GLU A 311 -10.67 12.46 2.52
CA GLU A 311 -11.95 13.19 2.46
C GLU A 311 -13.12 12.30 2.01
N GLN A 312 -12.83 11.13 1.44
CA GLN A 312 -13.82 10.18 0.94
C GLN A 312 -14.14 9.11 2.01
N VAL A 313 -15.33 8.53 1.94
CA VAL A 313 -15.73 7.44 2.83
C VAL A 313 -15.35 6.09 2.22
N GLY A 314 -14.62 5.28 2.96
CA GLY A 314 -14.14 3.97 2.54
C GLY A 314 -12.90 4.04 1.65
N VAL A 315 -12.43 2.87 1.23
CA VAL A 315 -11.27 2.74 0.35
C VAL A 315 -11.65 3.14 -1.06
N VAL A 316 -11.07 4.23 -1.56
CA VAL A 316 -11.29 4.77 -2.91
C VAL A 316 -9.93 5.07 -3.57
N PRO A 317 -9.78 4.81 -4.86
CA PRO A 317 -8.58 5.21 -5.58
C PRO A 317 -8.50 6.72 -5.75
N ILE A 318 -7.28 7.25 -5.86
CA ILE A 318 -7.02 8.67 -6.08
C ILE A 318 -7.57 9.16 -7.43
N GLU A 319 -8.11 10.35 -7.47
CA GLU A 319 -8.52 11.02 -8.70
C GLU A 319 -7.35 11.84 -9.29
N LYS A 320 -6.72 11.33 -10.36
CA LYS A 320 -5.56 11.95 -10.99
C LYS A 320 -5.75 13.42 -11.39
N PRO A 321 -6.88 13.83 -12.00
CA PRO A 321 -7.10 15.23 -12.34
C PRO A 321 -7.17 16.14 -11.11
N LEU A 322 -7.79 15.66 -10.03
CA LEU A 322 -7.88 16.39 -8.78
C LEU A 322 -6.49 16.53 -8.13
N LEU A 323 -5.70 15.44 -8.09
CA LEU A 323 -4.34 15.48 -7.56
C LEU A 323 -3.47 16.47 -8.33
N LEU A 324 -3.57 16.53 -9.67
CA LEU A 324 -2.84 17.50 -10.49
C LEU A 324 -3.25 18.94 -10.15
N ALA A 325 -4.54 19.23 -10.10
CA ALA A 325 -5.04 20.58 -9.80
C ALA A 325 -4.60 21.07 -8.41
N GLU A 326 -4.68 20.18 -7.42
CA GLU A 326 -4.26 20.50 -6.05
C GLU A 326 -2.73 20.66 -5.93
N ALA A 327 -1.95 19.87 -6.69
CA ALA A 327 -0.49 20.01 -6.75
C ALA A 327 -0.06 21.34 -7.39
N GLU A 328 -0.75 21.77 -8.47
CA GLU A 328 -0.53 23.08 -9.07
C GLU A 328 -0.88 24.22 -8.11
N ALA A 329 -2.01 24.11 -7.41
CA ALA A 329 -2.44 25.08 -6.39
C ALA A 329 -1.46 25.15 -5.20
N ALA A 330 -0.85 24.04 -4.82
CA ALA A 330 0.19 23.97 -3.78
C ALA A 330 1.56 24.47 -4.24
N GLY A 331 1.75 24.73 -5.54
CA GLY A 331 3.02 25.20 -6.10
C GLY A 331 4.12 24.14 -6.15
N LEU A 332 3.74 22.87 -6.30
CA LEU A 332 4.67 21.75 -6.44
C LEU A 332 5.36 21.70 -7.80
#